data_6a31ea8f05c0e6ea500adb0db76f238d
#
_entry.id   6a31ea8f05c0e6ea500adb0db76f238d
#
_cell.length_a   1.000
_cell.length_b   1.000
_cell.length_c   1.000
_cell.angle_alpha   90.00
_cell.angle_beta   90.00
_cell.angle_gamma   90.00
#
_symmetry.space_group_name_H-M   'P 1'
#
loop_
_entity.id
_entity.type
_entity.pdbx_description
1 polymer ?
#
loop_
_entity_poly.entity_id
_entity_poly.type
_entity_poly.pdbx_seq_one_letter_code
_entity_poly.pdbx_strand_id
1 'polypeptide(L)'
;MLCDTYALCAYAHERATEGRVRRACVEWLGEIARQQLATLQYCHALGIPRRLYHDECEAWRLTASQWYGMAARDTPDDGRWYAALAELAERDAVWSLYYYCKSLLVVHPCLETRENMMEYVSLKVHRARISSDASGQDLFVYLLGLLLTRVDLDSFELILKRLAAKLTQEPCSLLETEWGMMALCIAAAILEFGRTDAWIDVCQLAAF
;
A
#
# COMPACT_ATOMS: atom_id res chain seq x y z
N MET A 1 16.83 -23.58 -5.40
CA MET A 1 16.98 -23.22 -3.98
C MET A 1 15.74 -22.52 -3.42
N LEU A 2 15.37 -21.28 -3.81
CA LEU A 2 14.17 -20.62 -3.24
C LEU A 2 12.87 -21.37 -3.54
N CYS A 3 12.71 -21.92 -4.74
CA CYS A 3 11.54 -22.72 -5.11
C CYS A 3 11.44 -24.02 -4.28
N ASP A 4 12.56 -24.67 -4.00
CA ASP A 4 12.57 -25.89 -3.18
C ASP A 4 12.22 -25.57 -1.73
N THR A 5 12.73 -24.43 -1.22
CA THR A 5 12.38 -23.94 0.12
C THR A 5 10.90 -23.59 0.21
N TYR A 6 10.34 -22.95 -0.82
CA TYR A 6 8.92 -22.66 -0.90
C TYR A 6 8.08 -23.95 -0.86
N ALA A 7 8.43 -24.94 -1.67
CA ALA A 7 7.72 -26.21 -1.71
C ALA A 7 7.76 -26.94 -0.35
N LEU A 8 8.90 -26.90 0.34
CA LEU A 8 9.04 -27.47 1.68
C LEU A 8 8.16 -26.76 2.71
N CYS A 9 8.16 -25.41 2.70
CA CYS A 9 7.31 -24.62 3.59
C CYS A 9 5.82 -24.82 3.31
N ALA A 10 5.42 -24.94 2.03
CA ALA A 10 4.05 -25.21 1.63
C ALA A 10 3.61 -26.60 2.14
N TYR A 11 4.44 -27.61 1.97
CA TYR A 11 4.19 -28.95 2.51
C TYR A 11 4.07 -28.94 4.05
N ALA A 12 4.95 -28.20 4.74
CA ALA A 12 4.88 -28.06 6.19
C ALA A 12 3.59 -27.35 6.63
N HIS A 13 3.17 -26.31 5.92
CA HIS A 13 1.91 -25.59 6.18
C HIS A 13 0.68 -26.50 6.07
N GLU A 14 0.61 -27.33 5.02
CA GLU A 14 -0.50 -28.27 4.80
C GLU A 14 -0.61 -29.32 5.90
N ARG A 15 0.53 -29.72 6.47
CA ARG A 15 0.62 -30.75 7.51
C ARG A 15 0.59 -30.22 8.93
N ALA A 16 0.74 -28.91 9.12
CA ALA A 16 0.78 -28.30 10.44
C ALA A 16 -0.58 -28.42 11.14
N THR A 17 -0.62 -29.14 12.23
CA THR A 17 -1.78 -29.24 13.14
C THR A 17 -1.81 -28.14 14.18
N GLU A 18 -0.64 -27.60 14.56
CA GLU A 18 -0.51 -26.52 15.53
C GLU A 18 -0.67 -25.15 14.83
N GLY A 19 -1.57 -24.33 15.32
CA GLY A 19 -1.85 -22.99 14.76
C GLY A 19 -0.63 -22.05 14.77
N ARG A 20 0.30 -22.21 15.74
CA ARG A 20 1.54 -21.42 15.78
C ARG A 20 2.46 -21.79 14.62
N VAL A 21 2.66 -23.09 14.35
CA VAL A 21 3.49 -23.58 13.24
C VAL A 21 2.89 -23.15 11.91
N ARG A 22 1.58 -23.29 11.76
CA ARG A 22 0.86 -22.88 10.55
C ARG A 22 1.04 -21.39 10.26
N ARG A 23 0.90 -20.52 11.25
CA ARG A 23 1.14 -19.08 11.09
C ARG A 23 2.58 -18.77 10.68
N ALA A 24 3.57 -19.40 11.34
CA ALA A 24 4.97 -19.24 10.95
C ALA A 24 5.21 -19.65 9.49
N CYS A 25 4.60 -20.74 9.02
CA CYS A 25 4.69 -21.15 7.62
C CYS A 25 4.09 -20.10 6.66
N VAL A 26 2.96 -19.46 7.02
CA VAL A 26 2.33 -18.39 6.22
C VAL A 26 3.28 -17.21 6.07
N GLU A 27 3.91 -16.77 7.16
CA GLU A 27 4.91 -15.71 7.16
C GLU A 27 6.10 -16.05 6.24
N TRP A 28 6.68 -17.23 6.39
CA TRP A 28 7.78 -17.70 5.57
C TRP A 28 7.42 -17.81 4.08
N LEU A 29 6.23 -18.32 3.76
CA LEU A 29 5.76 -18.44 2.38
C LEU A 29 5.59 -17.08 1.71
N GLY A 30 5.04 -16.11 2.44
CA GLY A 30 4.94 -14.73 1.96
C GLY A 30 6.32 -14.13 1.70
N GLU A 31 7.25 -14.29 2.63
CA GLU A 31 8.61 -13.75 2.51
C GLU A 31 9.40 -14.40 1.37
N ILE A 32 9.35 -15.73 1.22
CA ILE A 32 10.02 -16.43 0.11
C ILE A 32 9.46 -15.97 -1.23
N ALA A 33 8.13 -15.83 -1.34
CA ALA A 33 7.50 -15.34 -2.57
C ALA A 33 7.92 -13.90 -2.90
N ARG A 34 8.01 -13.03 -1.89
CA ARG A 34 8.49 -11.64 -2.05
C ARG A 34 9.97 -11.61 -2.48
N GLN A 35 10.80 -12.45 -1.93
CA GLN A 35 12.22 -12.55 -2.31
C GLN A 35 12.41 -13.09 -3.73
N GLN A 36 11.58 -14.05 -4.15
CA GLN A 36 11.57 -14.52 -5.54
C GLN A 36 11.21 -13.37 -6.50
N LEU A 37 10.17 -12.61 -6.16
CA LEU A 37 9.78 -11.43 -6.92
C LEU A 37 10.94 -10.42 -7.02
N ALA A 38 11.59 -10.09 -5.91
CA ALA A 38 12.72 -9.17 -5.88
C ALA A 38 13.91 -9.66 -6.73
N THR A 39 14.18 -10.97 -6.70
CA THR A 39 15.21 -11.59 -7.54
C THR A 39 14.90 -11.41 -9.02
N LEU A 40 13.65 -11.62 -9.43
CA LEU A 40 13.23 -11.43 -10.83
C LEU A 40 13.26 -9.95 -11.24
N GLN A 41 12.88 -9.04 -10.34
CA GLN A 41 12.98 -7.60 -10.57
C GLN A 41 14.45 -7.15 -10.75
N TYR A 42 15.39 -7.77 -10.02
CA TYR A 42 16.81 -7.53 -10.20
C TYR A 42 17.32 -7.94 -11.58
N CYS A 43 16.74 -8.95 -12.21
CA CYS A 43 17.04 -9.32 -13.60
C CYS A 43 16.78 -8.14 -14.56
N HIS A 44 15.82 -7.27 -14.27
CA HIS A 44 15.60 -6.05 -15.06
C HIS A 44 16.78 -5.09 -14.97
N ALA A 45 17.36 -4.91 -13.79
CA ALA A 45 18.54 -4.07 -13.58
C ALA A 45 19.77 -4.61 -14.32
N LEU A 46 19.82 -5.93 -14.58
CA LEU A 46 20.86 -6.59 -15.36
C LEU A 46 20.62 -6.52 -16.87
N GLY A 47 19.57 -5.81 -17.34
CA GLY A 47 19.26 -5.65 -18.76
C GLY A 47 18.55 -6.84 -19.42
N ILE A 48 18.06 -7.80 -18.64
CA ILE A 48 17.27 -8.92 -19.17
C ILE A 48 15.90 -8.40 -19.61
N PRO A 49 15.42 -8.70 -20.83
CA PRO A 49 14.14 -8.21 -21.33
C PRO A 49 12.97 -8.65 -20.44
N ARG A 50 12.17 -7.68 -19.97
CA ARG A 50 11.03 -7.92 -19.04
C ARG A 50 10.03 -8.97 -19.56
N ARG A 51 9.82 -9.04 -20.87
CA ARG A 51 8.91 -10.01 -21.51
C ARG A 51 9.23 -11.48 -21.18
N LEU A 52 10.48 -11.79 -20.77
CA LEU A 52 10.92 -13.15 -20.50
C LEU A 52 10.53 -13.63 -19.08
N TYR A 53 10.21 -12.71 -18.17
CA TYR A 53 9.91 -13.03 -16.77
C TYR A 53 8.70 -12.26 -16.20
N HIS A 54 7.98 -11.53 -17.05
CA HIS A 54 6.83 -10.71 -16.62
C HIS A 54 5.75 -11.56 -15.95
N ASP A 55 5.36 -12.66 -16.57
CA ASP A 55 4.28 -13.52 -16.06
C ASP A 55 4.70 -14.20 -14.75
N GLU A 56 5.96 -14.55 -14.63
CA GLU A 56 6.53 -15.10 -13.40
C GLU A 56 6.56 -14.08 -12.27
N CYS A 57 6.92 -12.82 -12.57
CA CYS A 57 6.82 -11.73 -11.60
C CYS A 57 5.39 -11.54 -11.10
N GLU A 58 4.40 -11.54 -12.00
CA GLU A 58 3.00 -11.42 -11.62
C GLU A 58 2.53 -12.60 -10.78
N ALA A 59 2.93 -13.81 -11.12
CA ALA A 59 2.60 -15.01 -10.36
C ALA A 59 3.15 -14.94 -8.93
N TRP A 60 4.42 -14.55 -8.76
CA TRP A 60 5.03 -14.42 -7.44
C TRP A 60 4.46 -13.25 -6.64
N ARG A 61 4.14 -12.12 -7.30
CA ARG A 61 3.47 -10.99 -6.67
C ARG A 61 2.10 -11.39 -6.11
N LEU A 62 1.29 -12.09 -6.89
CA LEU A 62 -0.02 -12.60 -6.47
C LEU A 62 0.12 -13.63 -5.33
N THR A 63 1.09 -14.52 -5.44
CA THR A 63 1.37 -15.53 -4.40
C THR A 63 1.75 -14.86 -3.08
N ALA A 64 2.66 -13.87 -3.10
CA ALA A 64 3.02 -13.12 -1.91
C ALA A 64 1.81 -12.37 -1.32
N SER A 65 1.00 -11.71 -2.16
CA SER A 65 -0.21 -11.01 -1.73
C SER A 65 -1.24 -11.94 -1.09
N GLN A 66 -1.38 -13.16 -1.57
CA GLN A 66 -2.28 -14.16 -0.96
C GLN A 66 -1.80 -14.56 0.44
N TRP A 67 -0.51 -14.84 0.62
CA TRP A 67 0.04 -15.23 1.92
C TRP A 67 -0.02 -14.11 2.93
N TYR A 68 0.39 -12.89 2.57
CA TYR A 68 0.27 -11.75 3.48
C TYR A 68 -1.19 -11.36 3.75
N GLY A 69 -2.09 -11.57 2.79
CA GLY A 69 -3.53 -11.42 3.00
C GLY A 69 -4.11 -12.46 3.96
N MET A 70 -3.56 -13.67 4.00
CA MET A 70 -3.90 -14.69 5.01
C MET A 70 -3.36 -14.28 6.39
N ALA A 71 -2.10 -13.86 6.48
CA ALA A 71 -1.49 -13.39 7.72
C ALA A 71 -2.27 -12.20 8.31
N ALA A 72 -2.67 -11.24 7.47
CA ALA A 72 -3.47 -10.08 7.87
C ALA A 72 -4.89 -10.44 8.34
N ARG A 73 -5.46 -11.54 7.88
CA ARG A 73 -6.75 -12.05 8.40
C ARG A 73 -6.60 -12.75 9.72
N ASP A 74 -5.49 -13.47 9.92
CA ASP A 74 -5.22 -14.22 11.15
C ASP A 74 -4.79 -13.29 12.30
N THR A 75 -4.09 -12.20 11.98
CA THR A 75 -3.61 -11.18 12.94
C THR A 75 -3.84 -9.78 12.36
N PRO A 76 -5.11 -9.28 12.35
CA PRO A 76 -5.47 -8.03 11.70
C PRO A 76 -4.95 -6.77 12.43
N ASP A 77 -4.43 -6.92 13.61
CA ASP A 77 -3.83 -5.89 14.46
C ASP A 77 -2.32 -5.69 14.22
N ASP A 78 -1.68 -6.51 13.37
CA ASP A 78 -0.26 -6.42 13.04
C ASP A 78 -0.04 -5.64 11.73
N GLY A 79 0.58 -4.45 11.85
CA GLY A 79 0.85 -3.54 10.73
C GLY A 79 1.82 -4.06 9.68
N ARG A 80 2.69 -5.01 10.02
CA ARG A 80 3.71 -5.56 9.11
C ARG A 80 3.10 -6.18 7.85
N TRP A 81 1.95 -6.85 8.00
CA TRP A 81 1.28 -7.49 6.86
C TRP A 81 0.73 -6.48 5.87
N TYR A 82 0.16 -5.39 6.40
CA TYR A 82 -0.35 -4.31 5.55
C TYR A 82 0.79 -3.53 4.90
N ALA A 83 1.94 -3.36 5.57
CA ALA A 83 3.14 -2.78 4.96
C ALA A 83 3.59 -3.58 3.73
N ALA A 84 3.71 -4.91 3.87
CA ALA A 84 4.07 -5.79 2.78
C ALA A 84 3.04 -5.78 1.63
N LEU A 85 1.75 -5.76 1.95
CA LEU A 85 0.67 -5.64 0.96
C LEU A 85 0.70 -4.29 0.22
N ALA A 86 1.08 -3.20 0.89
CA ALA A 86 1.22 -1.89 0.27
C ALA A 86 2.30 -1.87 -0.83
N GLU A 87 3.46 -2.46 -0.55
CA GLU A 87 4.54 -2.60 -1.53
C GLU A 87 4.13 -3.45 -2.73
N LEU A 88 3.42 -4.56 -2.49
CA LEU A 88 2.95 -5.44 -3.56
C LEU A 88 1.85 -4.80 -4.42
N ALA A 89 1.08 -3.87 -3.85
CA ALA A 89 0.01 -3.13 -4.53
C ALA A 89 0.50 -1.87 -5.27
N GLU A 90 1.80 -1.64 -5.42
CA GLU A 90 2.40 -0.41 -6.00
C GLU A 90 1.78 0.04 -7.34
N ARG A 91 1.21 -0.88 -8.11
CA ARG A 91 0.55 -0.58 -9.39
C ARG A 91 -0.82 0.05 -9.23
N ASP A 92 -1.49 -0.23 -8.12
CA ASP A 92 -2.78 0.33 -7.77
C ASP A 92 -2.61 1.36 -6.65
N ALA A 93 -2.73 2.63 -7.03
CA ALA A 93 -2.39 3.71 -6.15
C ALA A 93 -3.31 3.83 -4.92
N VAL A 94 -4.59 3.51 -5.07
CA VAL A 94 -5.57 3.55 -3.97
C VAL A 94 -5.34 2.40 -3.00
N TRP A 95 -5.13 1.19 -3.52
CA TRP A 95 -4.85 0.02 -2.70
C TRP A 95 -3.53 0.15 -1.93
N SER A 96 -2.48 0.63 -2.60
CA SER A 96 -1.18 0.85 -1.96
C SER A 96 -1.31 1.84 -0.79
N LEU A 97 -1.93 3.00 -1.01
CA LEU A 97 -2.16 3.99 0.03
C LEU A 97 -3.04 3.47 1.17
N TYR A 98 -4.13 2.76 0.84
CA TYR A 98 -4.98 2.14 1.84
C TYR A 98 -4.20 1.22 2.76
N TYR A 99 -3.37 0.35 2.21
CA TYR A 99 -2.55 -0.56 3.01
C TYR A 99 -1.47 0.16 3.82
N TYR A 100 -0.84 1.20 3.28
CA TYR A 100 0.07 2.05 4.05
C TYR A 100 -0.63 2.71 5.24
N CYS A 101 -1.78 3.33 5.02
CA CYS A 101 -2.57 3.93 6.09
C CYS A 101 -2.98 2.89 7.12
N LYS A 102 -3.45 1.74 6.68
CA LYS A 102 -3.89 0.66 7.58
C LYS A 102 -2.73 0.12 8.41
N SER A 103 -1.54 -0.02 7.83
CA SER A 103 -0.32 -0.44 8.54
C SER A 103 0.03 0.47 9.73
N LEU A 104 -0.28 1.76 9.62
CA LEU A 104 0.00 2.75 10.65
C LEU A 104 -1.13 2.92 11.69
N LEU A 105 -2.37 2.51 11.35
CA LEU A 105 -3.56 2.70 12.19
C LEU A 105 -3.92 1.51 13.07
N VAL A 106 -3.34 0.35 12.83
CA VAL A 106 -3.62 -0.86 13.61
C VAL A 106 -2.95 -0.80 14.99
N VAL A 107 -3.34 -1.70 15.89
CA VAL A 107 -2.88 -1.74 17.30
C VAL A 107 -1.37 -1.88 17.43
N HIS A 108 -0.75 -2.67 16.54
CA HIS A 108 0.70 -2.85 16.46
C HIS A 108 1.22 -2.26 15.14
N PRO A 109 1.40 -0.93 15.06
CA PRO A 109 1.75 -0.26 13.82
C PRO A 109 3.19 -0.59 13.39
N CYS A 110 3.41 -0.70 12.08
CA CYS A 110 4.73 -0.78 11.49
C CYS A 110 5.25 0.63 11.21
N LEU A 111 6.01 1.22 12.12
CA LEU A 111 6.44 2.62 12.05
C LEU A 111 7.35 2.92 10.86
N GLU A 112 8.15 1.95 10.43
CA GLU A 112 9.01 2.06 9.24
C GLU A 112 8.21 2.34 7.96
N THR A 113 6.96 1.89 7.93
CA THR A 113 6.03 2.10 6.82
C THR A 113 5.79 3.59 6.52
N ARG A 114 5.95 4.46 7.52
CA ARG A 114 5.75 5.90 7.33
C ARG A 114 6.72 6.50 6.32
N GLU A 115 7.98 6.14 6.40
CA GLU A 115 9.02 6.63 5.47
C GLU A 115 8.75 6.11 4.06
N ASN A 116 8.46 4.81 3.92
CA ASN A 116 8.13 4.19 2.64
C ASN A 116 6.89 4.83 2.00
N MET A 117 5.85 5.10 2.79
CA MET A 117 4.64 5.80 2.33
C MET A 117 4.95 7.21 1.85
N MET A 118 5.77 7.97 2.58
CA MET A 118 6.14 9.33 2.21
C MET A 118 6.96 9.36 0.92
N GLU A 119 7.88 8.42 0.73
CA GLU A 119 8.63 8.26 -0.52
C GLU A 119 7.69 7.92 -1.68
N TYR A 120 6.81 6.92 -1.50
CA TYR A 120 5.82 6.53 -2.49
C TYR A 120 4.94 7.71 -2.93
N VAL A 121 4.37 8.43 -1.96
CA VAL A 121 3.50 9.59 -2.22
C VAL A 121 4.26 10.70 -2.94
N SER A 122 5.49 11.00 -2.53
CA SER A 122 6.33 12.03 -3.15
C SER A 122 6.60 11.72 -4.63
N LEU A 123 6.89 10.47 -4.97
CA LEU A 123 7.08 10.03 -6.35
C LEU A 123 5.80 10.18 -7.18
N LYS A 124 4.63 9.81 -6.62
CA LYS A 124 3.33 9.94 -7.30
C LYS A 124 2.93 11.39 -7.48
N VAL A 125 3.10 12.24 -6.47
CA VAL A 125 2.86 13.69 -6.53
C VAL A 125 3.70 14.32 -7.66
N HIS A 126 4.98 13.99 -7.72
CA HIS A 126 5.85 14.50 -8.79
C HIS A 126 5.36 14.11 -10.18
N ARG A 127 4.95 12.85 -10.38
CA ARG A 127 4.41 12.36 -11.66
C ARG A 127 3.10 13.04 -12.02
N ALA A 128 2.15 13.12 -11.08
CA ALA A 128 0.84 13.73 -11.31
C ALA A 128 0.91 15.24 -11.59
N ARG A 129 1.92 15.92 -11.04
CA ARG A 129 2.18 17.36 -11.28
C ARG A 129 2.58 17.62 -12.73
N ILE A 130 3.35 16.70 -13.34
CA ILE A 130 3.85 16.85 -14.71
C ILE A 130 2.81 16.39 -15.73
N SER A 131 1.90 15.49 -15.37
CA SER A 131 0.91 14.91 -16.27
C SER A 131 -0.35 15.78 -16.36
N SER A 132 -0.69 16.21 -17.57
CA SER A 132 -1.97 16.89 -17.85
C SER A 132 -3.17 15.92 -17.83
N ASP A 133 -2.94 14.63 -18.06
CA ASP A 133 -3.95 13.56 -18.15
C ASP A 133 -3.85 12.57 -16.97
N ALA A 134 -3.74 13.11 -15.75
CA ALA A 134 -3.72 12.30 -14.54
C ALA A 134 -5.08 11.63 -14.30
N SER A 135 -5.06 10.35 -13.92
CA SER A 135 -6.27 9.60 -13.56
C SER A 135 -6.91 10.15 -12.28
N GLY A 136 -8.18 9.79 -12.00
CA GLY A 136 -8.83 10.13 -10.74
C GLY A 136 -8.07 9.60 -9.53
N GLN A 137 -7.50 8.41 -9.61
CA GLN A 137 -6.67 7.82 -8.57
C GLN A 137 -5.37 8.62 -8.36
N ASP A 138 -4.67 9.03 -9.43
CA ASP A 138 -3.44 9.83 -9.32
C ASP A 138 -3.72 11.21 -8.72
N LEU A 139 -4.84 11.85 -9.10
CA LEU A 139 -5.26 13.13 -8.51
C LEU A 139 -5.60 12.99 -7.02
N PHE A 140 -6.23 11.87 -6.63
CA PHE A 140 -6.49 11.57 -5.22
C PHE A 140 -5.20 11.41 -4.42
N VAL A 141 -4.25 10.62 -4.95
CA VAL A 141 -2.93 10.44 -4.31
C VAL A 141 -2.19 11.77 -4.19
N TYR A 142 -2.29 12.62 -5.21
CA TYR A 142 -1.71 13.96 -5.17
C TYR A 142 -2.35 14.80 -4.05
N LEU A 143 -3.67 14.84 -3.99
CA LEU A 143 -4.40 15.58 -2.95
C LEU A 143 -4.02 15.11 -1.54
N LEU A 144 -4.00 13.79 -1.32
CA LEU A 144 -3.58 13.21 -0.06
C LEU A 144 -2.11 13.53 0.25
N GLY A 145 -1.26 13.54 -0.76
CA GLY A 145 0.15 13.91 -0.64
C GLY A 145 0.34 15.34 -0.14
N LEU A 146 -0.44 16.30 -0.63
CA LEU A 146 -0.41 17.69 -0.14
C LEU A 146 -0.79 17.78 1.35
N LEU A 147 -1.80 17.00 1.77
CA LEU A 147 -2.22 16.94 3.18
C LEU A 147 -1.14 16.30 4.08
N LEU A 148 -0.52 15.22 3.62
CA LEU A 148 0.47 14.48 4.38
C LEU A 148 1.80 15.23 4.51
N THR A 149 2.25 15.85 3.42
CA THR A 149 3.54 16.56 3.39
C THR A 149 3.42 17.99 3.90
N ARG A 150 2.20 18.57 3.88
CA ARG A 150 1.92 19.98 4.13
C ARG A 150 2.72 20.92 3.20
N VAL A 151 3.11 20.42 2.05
CA VAL A 151 3.85 21.18 1.02
C VAL A 151 2.91 21.56 -0.10
N ASP A 152 3.01 22.80 -0.60
CA ASP A 152 2.24 23.31 -1.74
C ASP A 152 0.71 23.26 -1.53
N LEU A 153 0.25 23.56 -0.31
CA LEU A 153 -1.18 23.57 0.05
C LEU A 153 -1.99 24.57 -0.78
N ASP A 154 -1.35 25.60 -1.35
CA ASP A 154 -2.00 26.56 -2.25
C ASP A 154 -2.56 25.87 -3.51
N SER A 155 -1.97 24.76 -3.91
CA SER A 155 -2.46 23.94 -5.04
C SER A 155 -3.66 23.05 -4.67
N PHE A 156 -4.00 22.91 -3.39
CA PHE A 156 -5.01 21.95 -2.90
C PHE A 156 -6.38 22.17 -3.56
N GLU A 157 -6.86 23.42 -3.58
CA GLU A 157 -8.18 23.75 -4.15
C GLU A 157 -8.23 23.46 -5.66
N LEU A 158 -7.15 23.75 -6.37
CA LEU A 158 -7.03 23.46 -7.81
C LEU A 158 -7.09 21.96 -8.09
N ILE A 159 -6.34 21.16 -7.33
CA ILE A 159 -6.30 19.71 -7.49
C ILE A 159 -7.65 19.09 -7.11
N LEU A 160 -8.29 19.59 -6.05
CA LEU A 160 -9.62 19.14 -5.65
C LEU A 160 -10.66 19.40 -6.75
N LYS A 161 -10.64 20.58 -7.38
CA LYS A 161 -11.52 20.89 -8.52
C LYS A 161 -11.26 19.98 -9.71
N ARG A 162 -10.00 19.67 -10.02
CA ARG A 162 -9.62 18.74 -11.08
C ARG A 162 -10.13 17.33 -10.77
N LEU A 163 -9.95 16.84 -9.54
CA LEU A 163 -10.46 15.54 -9.10
C LEU A 163 -11.99 15.48 -9.23
N ALA A 164 -12.71 16.49 -8.72
CA ALA A 164 -14.16 16.54 -8.80
C ALA A 164 -14.66 16.54 -10.27
N ALA A 165 -14.02 17.32 -11.14
CA ALA A 165 -14.34 17.34 -12.57
C ALA A 165 -14.12 15.97 -13.23
N LYS A 166 -12.99 15.31 -12.93
CA LYS A 166 -12.68 13.96 -13.48
C LYS A 166 -13.68 12.92 -13.02
N LEU A 167 -14.05 12.91 -11.74
CA LEU A 167 -15.06 12.01 -11.17
C LEU A 167 -16.47 12.24 -11.74
N THR A 168 -16.79 13.50 -12.09
CA THR A 168 -18.06 13.84 -12.73
C THR A 168 -18.10 13.38 -14.18
N GLN A 169 -16.99 13.45 -14.89
CA GLN A 169 -16.88 13.02 -16.28
C GLN A 169 -16.85 11.48 -16.41
N GLU A 170 -16.24 10.80 -15.46
CA GLU A 170 -16.05 9.35 -15.45
C GLU A 170 -16.59 8.73 -14.15
N PRO A 171 -17.91 8.75 -13.89
CA PRO A 171 -18.49 8.33 -12.61
C PRO A 171 -18.27 6.85 -12.30
N CYS A 172 -18.00 6.02 -13.30
CA CYS A 172 -17.72 4.58 -13.15
C CYS A 172 -16.22 4.26 -13.11
N SER A 173 -15.35 5.27 -13.05
CA SER A 173 -13.89 5.06 -13.05
C SER A 173 -13.36 4.49 -11.74
N LEU A 174 -14.11 4.59 -10.65
CA LEU A 174 -13.77 4.06 -9.33
C LEU A 174 -14.75 2.98 -8.90
N LEU A 175 -14.25 1.91 -8.31
CA LEU A 175 -15.05 0.86 -7.69
C LEU A 175 -15.66 1.37 -6.36
N GLU A 176 -16.80 0.82 -5.96
CA GLU A 176 -17.45 1.17 -4.69
C GLU A 176 -16.50 0.96 -3.49
N THR A 177 -15.70 -0.10 -3.54
CA THR A 177 -14.68 -0.41 -2.53
C THR A 177 -13.58 0.65 -2.45
N GLU A 178 -13.19 1.26 -3.57
CA GLU A 178 -12.15 2.30 -3.61
C GLU A 178 -12.61 3.59 -2.92
N TRP A 179 -13.89 3.94 -3.01
CA TRP A 179 -14.45 5.07 -2.26
C TRP A 179 -14.28 4.90 -0.75
N GLY A 180 -14.55 3.70 -0.22
CA GLY A 180 -14.34 3.39 1.19
C GLY A 180 -12.87 3.48 1.59
N MET A 181 -11.95 3.01 0.75
CA MET A 181 -10.52 3.12 0.97
C MET A 181 -10.04 4.57 0.96
N MET A 182 -10.50 5.36 -0.01
CA MET A 182 -10.16 6.79 -0.10
C MET A 182 -10.64 7.55 1.13
N ALA A 183 -11.85 7.29 1.61
CA ALA A 183 -12.38 7.88 2.84
C ALA A 183 -11.54 7.52 4.07
N LEU A 184 -11.10 6.25 4.18
CA LEU A 184 -10.23 5.81 5.25
C LEU A 184 -8.86 6.49 5.19
N CYS A 185 -8.28 6.65 3.99
CA CYS A 185 -7.01 7.34 3.81
C CYS A 185 -7.11 8.83 4.22
N ILE A 186 -8.21 9.51 3.89
CA ILE A 186 -8.45 10.89 4.30
C ILE A 186 -8.57 10.98 5.82
N ALA A 187 -9.37 10.09 6.43
CA ALA A 187 -9.50 10.06 7.88
C ALA A 187 -8.15 9.80 8.58
N ALA A 188 -7.34 8.88 8.05
CA ALA A 188 -6.00 8.58 8.53
C ALA A 188 -5.08 9.83 8.47
N ALA A 189 -5.13 10.58 7.37
CA ALA A 189 -4.34 11.80 7.20
C ALA A 189 -4.77 12.90 8.18
N ILE A 190 -6.08 13.09 8.38
CA ILE A 190 -6.64 14.09 9.34
C ILE A 190 -6.24 13.72 10.77
N LEU A 191 -6.29 12.44 11.13
CA LEU A 191 -5.91 11.93 12.45
C LEU A 191 -4.39 11.81 12.62
N GLU A 192 -3.60 12.27 11.66
CA GLU A 192 -2.12 12.16 11.64
C GLU A 192 -1.62 10.76 12.04
N PHE A 193 -2.33 9.73 11.56
CA PHE A 193 -2.00 8.32 11.82
C PHE A 193 -1.93 7.97 13.33
N GLY A 194 -2.84 8.53 14.14
CA GLY A 194 -2.96 8.21 15.56
C GLY A 194 -1.85 8.80 16.43
N ARG A 195 -1.12 9.82 15.97
CA ARG A 195 -0.20 10.56 16.84
C ARG A 195 -0.98 11.14 18.00
N THR A 196 -0.51 10.85 19.20
CA THR A 196 -1.14 11.35 20.45
C THR A 196 -1.12 12.87 20.54
N ASP A 197 -0.17 13.52 19.89
CA ASP A 197 0.01 14.97 19.86
C ASP A 197 -0.98 15.67 18.90
N ALA A 198 -1.49 14.95 17.88
CA ALA A 198 -2.43 15.50 16.90
C ALA A 198 -3.76 15.97 17.50
N TRP A 199 -4.23 15.29 18.55
CA TRP A 199 -5.46 15.68 19.25
C TRP A 199 -5.35 17.00 20.01
N ILE A 200 -4.13 17.36 20.47
CA ILE A 200 -3.87 18.60 21.19
C ILE A 200 -3.98 19.77 20.20
N ASP A 201 -3.44 19.62 19.01
CA ASP A 201 -3.49 20.67 17.95
C ASP A 201 -4.92 20.88 17.43
N VAL A 202 -5.70 19.79 17.25
CA VAL A 202 -7.10 19.89 16.80
C VAL A 202 -7.99 20.52 17.88
N CYS A 203 -7.77 20.20 19.15
CA CYS A 203 -8.51 20.81 20.24
C CYS A 203 -8.16 22.30 20.41
N GLN A 204 -6.92 22.72 20.11
CA GLN A 204 -6.52 24.13 20.13
C GLN A 204 -7.13 24.92 18.97
N LEU A 205 -7.22 24.31 17.76
CA LEU A 205 -7.87 24.94 16.60
C LEU A 205 -9.38 25.07 16.72
N ALA A 206 -10.04 24.17 17.50
CA ALA A 206 -11.48 24.25 17.76
C ALA A 206 -11.85 25.23 18.86
N ALA A 207 -10.87 25.83 19.55
CA ALA A 207 -11.06 26.82 20.60
C ALA A 207 -10.96 28.27 20.12
N PHE A 208 -10.75 28.49 18.80
CA PHE A 208 -10.81 29.78 18.10
C PHE A 208 -12.02 29.82 17.18
#